data_10544a0b33eb05fc27e7acf6b2e7f209
#
_entry.id   10544a0b33eb05fc27e7acf6b2e7f209
#
_cell.length_a   1.000
_cell.length_b   1.000
_cell.length_c   1.000
_cell.angle_alpha   90.00
_cell.angle_beta   90.00
_cell.angle_gamma   90.00
#
_symmetry.space_group_name_H-M   'P 1'
#
loop_
_entity.id
_entity.type
_entity.pdbx_description
1 polymer ?
#
loop_
_entity_poly.entity_id
_entity_poly.type
_entity_poly.pdbx_seq_one_letter_code
_entity_poly.pdbx_strand_id
1 'polypeptide(L)'
;MILKRTFHPVGHGAFYTEQFYLDGNAQPCFTAVFDCGRFEAAKEGWSYKKYKDAIENYVSVDSGLIAGQTINILFISHFHTDHILGVEFLLDNYDVKKIIMPVVTTGAILDSLSASYEEDNYNKEVLSLYEKFSGEYSRKVCVVDIQDFRTDDEDAIEIDLLSGGVSNLDKINKDTLLKYQGWYYKPYYKVDRAKEQALNANLQMSFPDVFSNNQINYKRLRESIEVNGIDSLKDKYTSVFGKDKHNSYSLTLFSGMPCEKACHKGCHVKANGNIVNFQLCSSNCLYMGDYEALGHKQKDLKEYYFKEWDNIGIVQVPHHGSEHNSDDEFYNGKRRICIISADSNDKYSHPDQIVLDAITNNHSLPIVVSENIKTKLCFTIQVP
;
A
#
# COMPACT_ATOMS: atom_id res chain seq x y z
N MET A 1 -2.41 -26.12 2.27
CA MET A 1 -1.59 -25.06 1.62
C MET A 1 -0.96 -24.18 2.69
N ILE A 2 0.23 -23.63 2.45
CA ILE A 2 0.92 -22.76 3.42
C ILE A 2 1.06 -21.37 2.81
N LEU A 3 0.66 -20.33 3.57
CA LEU A 3 0.93 -18.93 3.25
C LEU A 3 2.13 -18.46 4.09
N LYS A 4 3.11 -17.88 3.43
CA LYS A 4 4.16 -17.07 4.06
C LYS A 4 3.88 -15.60 3.80
N ARG A 5 3.51 -14.86 4.85
CA ARG A 5 3.34 -13.42 4.82
C ARG A 5 4.56 -12.77 5.45
N THR A 6 5.25 -11.94 4.69
CA THR A 6 6.50 -11.31 5.13
C THR A 6 6.38 -9.78 5.12
N PHE A 7 6.71 -9.16 6.24
CA PHE A 7 6.96 -7.74 6.37
C PHE A 7 8.46 -7.53 6.27
N HIS A 8 8.89 -6.87 5.21
CA HIS A 8 10.30 -6.72 4.87
C HIS A 8 10.93 -5.54 5.61
N PRO A 9 12.21 -5.64 6.03
CA PRO A 9 12.92 -4.64 6.80
C PRO A 9 13.43 -3.51 5.89
N VAL A 10 12.55 -2.59 5.57
CA VAL A 10 12.80 -1.48 4.63
C VAL A 10 12.85 -0.10 5.30
N GLY A 11 12.78 -0.06 6.64
CA GLY A 11 12.78 1.18 7.41
C GLY A 11 11.46 1.95 7.25
N HIS A 12 11.54 3.26 7.03
CA HIS A 12 10.44 4.02 6.47
C HIS A 12 10.19 3.49 5.07
N GLY A 13 9.04 2.90 4.86
CA GLY A 13 8.67 2.34 3.60
C GLY A 13 7.76 1.13 3.74
N ALA A 14 7.23 0.71 2.63
CA ALA A 14 6.37 -0.45 2.57
C ALA A 14 6.88 -1.44 1.55
N PHE A 15 7.14 -2.65 2.01
CA PHE A 15 7.36 -3.80 1.15
C PHE A 15 6.88 -5.05 1.86
N TYR A 16 5.78 -5.63 1.38
CA TYR A 16 5.20 -6.82 1.98
C TYR A 16 4.91 -7.86 0.92
N THR A 17 5.14 -9.14 1.25
CA THR A 17 4.90 -10.25 0.32
C THR A 17 4.01 -11.31 0.95
N GLU A 18 3.14 -11.88 0.15
CA GLU A 18 2.37 -13.07 0.45
C GLU A 18 2.66 -14.15 -0.59
N GLN A 19 3.23 -15.26 -0.15
CA GLN A 19 3.61 -16.38 -1.01
C GLN A 19 2.90 -17.64 -0.54
N PHE A 20 2.11 -18.23 -1.43
CA PHE A 20 1.38 -19.46 -1.18
C PHE A 20 2.15 -20.66 -1.74
N TYR A 21 2.25 -21.68 -0.92
CA TYR A 21 2.97 -22.92 -1.25
C TYR A 21 2.01 -24.10 -1.16
N LEU A 22 1.99 -24.95 -2.18
CA LEU A 22 1.40 -26.27 -2.07
C LEU A 22 2.32 -27.16 -1.25
N ASP A 23 1.73 -28.12 -0.52
CA ASP A 23 2.47 -29.02 0.34
C ASP A 23 3.55 -29.78 -0.48
N GLY A 24 4.79 -29.74 0.01
CA GLY A 24 5.95 -30.34 -0.64
C GLY A 24 6.63 -29.52 -1.75
N ASN A 25 6.07 -28.39 -2.16
CA ASN A 25 6.67 -27.54 -3.17
C ASN A 25 7.62 -26.50 -2.57
N ALA A 26 8.81 -26.38 -3.17
CA ALA A 26 9.80 -25.36 -2.77
C ALA A 26 9.49 -23.97 -3.35
N GLN A 27 8.74 -23.93 -4.47
CA GLN A 27 8.37 -22.69 -5.15
C GLN A 27 6.95 -22.29 -4.80
N PRO A 28 6.67 -20.97 -4.65
CA PRO A 28 5.31 -20.50 -4.44
C PRO A 28 4.47 -20.73 -5.70
N CYS A 29 3.23 -21.15 -5.50
CA CYS A 29 2.25 -21.29 -6.58
C CYS A 29 1.46 -19.99 -6.82
N PHE A 30 1.51 -19.05 -5.89
CA PHE A 30 0.93 -17.72 -6.02
C PHE A 30 1.73 -16.74 -5.17
N THR A 31 1.97 -15.55 -5.73
CA THR A 31 2.68 -14.46 -5.06
C THR A 31 1.91 -13.17 -5.22
N ALA A 32 1.60 -12.53 -4.10
CA ALA A 32 1.13 -11.15 -4.04
C ALA A 32 2.18 -10.26 -3.36
N VAL A 33 2.32 -9.04 -3.87
CA VAL A 33 3.20 -8.02 -3.31
C VAL A 33 2.35 -6.79 -3.00
N PHE A 34 2.56 -6.17 -1.85
CA PHE A 34 1.96 -4.88 -1.48
C PHE A 34 3.08 -3.87 -1.28
N ASP A 35 3.13 -2.88 -2.16
CA ASP A 35 4.17 -1.87 -2.32
C ASP A 35 5.58 -2.47 -2.53
N CYS A 36 6.53 -1.64 -2.90
CA CYS A 36 7.94 -1.98 -2.91
C CYS A 36 8.75 -0.68 -2.82
N GLY A 37 8.92 -0.20 -1.59
CA GLY A 37 9.65 1.03 -1.35
C GLY A 37 10.55 0.92 -0.13
N ARG A 38 11.45 1.87 -0.02
CA ARG A 38 12.39 2.02 1.09
C ARG A 38 12.78 3.47 1.23
N PHE A 39 12.81 3.94 2.46
CA PHE A 39 13.38 5.23 2.79
C PHE A 39 14.02 5.17 4.19
N GLU A 40 15.11 5.91 4.40
CA GLU A 40 15.77 6.05 5.69
C GLU A 40 16.07 7.55 5.88
N ALA A 41 15.25 8.22 6.65
CA ALA A 41 15.25 9.69 6.78
C ALA A 41 16.52 10.30 7.36
N ALA A 42 17.36 9.52 8.04
CA ALA A 42 18.47 10.02 8.84
C ALA A 42 19.86 9.71 8.27
N LYS A 43 19.98 9.06 7.12
CA LYS A 43 21.31 8.76 6.57
C LYS A 43 21.87 9.95 5.82
N GLU A 44 22.65 10.77 6.55
CA GLU A 44 23.44 11.86 5.97
C GLU A 44 24.27 11.36 4.77
N GLY A 45 24.15 12.05 3.63
CA GLY A 45 24.86 11.70 2.38
C GLY A 45 24.24 10.58 1.56
N TRP A 46 23.01 10.15 1.86
CA TRP A 46 22.24 9.26 0.98
C TRP A 46 21.50 10.10 -0.07
N SER A 47 21.68 9.71 -1.34
CA SER A 47 20.94 10.26 -2.48
C SER A 47 19.82 9.30 -2.85
N TYR A 48 18.84 9.79 -3.61
CA TYR A 48 17.79 8.99 -4.24
C TYR A 48 18.33 7.69 -4.85
N LYS A 49 19.43 7.76 -5.61
CA LYS A 49 20.06 6.59 -6.23
C LYS A 49 20.48 5.54 -5.19
N LYS A 50 21.04 5.94 -4.05
CA LYS A 50 21.44 4.98 -3.01
C LYS A 50 20.25 4.26 -2.39
N TYR A 51 19.12 4.96 -2.20
CA TYR A 51 17.89 4.31 -1.72
C TYR A 51 17.36 3.30 -2.76
N LYS A 52 17.37 3.69 -4.04
CA LYS A 52 16.97 2.81 -5.14
C LYS A 52 17.86 1.58 -5.21
N ASP A 53 19.18 1.76 -5.26
CA ASP A 53 20.15 0.66 -5.26
C ASP A 53 19.97 -0.27 -4.03
N ALA A 54 19.63 0.30 -2.87
CA ALA A 54 19.44 -0.47 -1.65
C ALA A 54 18.17 -1.34 -1.67
N ILE A 55 17.05 -0.82 -2.17
CA ILE A 55 15.82 -1.63 -2.29
C ILE A 55 15.95 -2.68 -3.38
N GLU A 56 16.54 -2.36 -4.52
CA GLU A 56 16.79 -3.29 -5.61
C GLU A 56 17.69 -4.45 -5.17
N ASN A 57 18.80 -4.15 -4.47
CA ASN A 57 19.67 -5.16 -3.90
C ASN A 57 18.94 -6.03 -2.87
N TYR A 58 18.16 -5.42 -1.97
CA TYR A 58 17.38 -6.16 -0.98
C TYR A 58 16.37 -7.10 -1.64
N VAL A 59 15.65 -6.62 -2.65
CA VAL A 59 14.69 -7.45 -3.41
C VAL A 59 15.39 -8.64 -4.07
N SER A 60 16.55 -8.40 -4.66
CA SER A 60 17.31 -9.44 -5.38
C SER A 60 17.90 -10.53 -4.47
N VAL A 61 18.33 -10.15 -3.25
CA VAL A 61 19.16 -11.05 -2.41
C VAL A 61 18.38 -11.58 -1.21
N ASP A 62 17.63 -10.72 -0.53
CA ASP A 62 17.12 -11.01 0.83
C ASP A 62 15.59 -11.08 0.91
N SER A 63 14.85 -10.67 -0.12
CA SER A 63 13.37 -10.65 -0.08
C SER A 63 12.77 -12.06 0.00
N GLY A 64 13.43 -13.03 -0.63
CA GLY A 64 12.90 -14.38 -0.84
C GLY A 64 12.07 -14.49 -2.13
N LEU A 65 12.01 -13.43 -2.94
CA LEU A 65 11.54 -13.50 -4.32
C LEU A 65 12.65 -14.08 -5.21
N ILE A 66 12.29 -14.89 -6.17
CA ILE A 66 13.24 -15.54 -7.07
C ILE A 66 13.19 -14.81 -8.42
N ALA A 67 14.34 -14.40 -8.94
CA ALA A 67 14.42 -13.70 -10.21
C ALA A 67 13.67 -14.45 -11.33
N GLY A 68 12.87 -13.72 -12.09
CA GLY A 68 12.02 -14.25 -13.15
C GLY A 68 10.76 -14.98 -12.67
N GLN A 69 10.52 -15.11 -11.34
CA GLN A 69 9.28 -15.71 -10.86
C GLN A 69 8.07 -14.84 -11.22
N THR A 70 6.91 -15.49 -11.27
CA THR A 70 5.65 -14.77 -11.42
C THR A 70 5.25 -14.08 -10.12
N ILE A 71 4.93 -12.78 -10.23
CA ILE A 71 4.18 -12.01 -9.24
C ILE A 71 2.75 -11.91 -9.78
N ASN A 72 1.82 -12.64 -9.18
CA ASN A 72 0.45 -12.71 -9.68
C ASN A 72 -0.27 -11.38 -9.54
N ILE A 73 -0.06 -10.69 -8.41
CA ILE A 73 -0.61 -9.35 -8.17
C ILE A 73 0.43 -8.48 -7.46
N LEU A 74 0.59 -7.27 -7.98
CA LEU A 74 1.27 -6.16 -7.32
C LEU A 74 0.20 -5.14 -6.90
N PHE A 75 0.02 -4.93 -5.61
CA PHE A 75 -0.79 -3.85 -5.07
C PHE A 75 0.10 -2.64 -4.83
N ILE A 76 -0.36 -1.47 -5.26
CA ILE A 76 0.28 -0.18 -4.98
C ILE A 76 -0.69 0.62 -4.13
N SER A 77 -0.27 0.99 -2.92
CA SER A 77 -1.11 1.79 -2.03
C SER A 77 -1.24 3.22 -2.52
N HIS A 78 -0.12 3.85 -2.81
CA HIS A 78 -0.01 5.21 -3.35
C HIS A 78 1.39 5.42 -3.95
N PHE A 79 1.69 6.64 -4.41
CA PHE A 79 2.90 6.90 -5.22
C PHE A 79 3.98 7.71 -4.50
N HIS A 80 4.08 7.63 -3.17
CA HIS A 80 5.22 8.17 -2.45
C HIS A 80 6.46 7.28 -2.61
N THR A 81 7.65 7.88 -2.52
CA THR A 81 8.94 7.20 -2.77
C THR A 81 9.11 5.93 -1.96
N ASP A 82 8.82 6.02 -0.69
CA ASP A 82 8.95 4.96 0.28
C ASP A 82 7.99 3.80 0.06
N HIS A 83 7.07 3.92 -0.92
CA HIS A 83 6.15 2.87 -1.35
C HIS A 83 6.44 2.34 -2.76
N ILE A 84 7.05 3.15 -3.66
CA ILE A 84 7.18 2.78 -5.08
C ILE A 84 8.61 2.65 -5.60
N LEU A 85 9.62 2.99 -4.84
CA LEU A 85 11.01 3.10 -5.31
C LEU A 85 11.56 1.83 -5.99
N GLY A 86 11.11 0.65 -5.55
CA GLY A 86 11.49 -0.65 -6.13
C GLY A 86 10.47 -1.21 -7.12
N VAL A 87 9.37 -0.50 -7.40
CA VAL A 87 8.30 -1.02 -8.28
C VAL A 87 8.80 -1.24 -9.71
N GLU A 88 9.54 -0.29 -10.27
CA GLU A 88 10.12 -0.43 -11.61
C GLU A 88 11.03 -1.65 -11.70
N PHE A 89 11.87 -1.87 -10.68
CA PHE A 89 12.73 -3.05 -10.60
C PHE A 89 11.92 -4.36 -10.59
N LEU A 90 10.79 -4.40 -9.87
CA LEU A 90 9.89 -5.56 -9.91
C LEU A 90 9.32 -5.79 -11.31
N LEU A 91 8.91 -4.74 -12.01
CA LEU A 91 8.34 -4.84 -13.35
C LEU A 91 9.35 -5.32 -14.39
N ASP A 92 10.61 -4.94 -14.24
CA ASP A 92 11.68 -5.28 -15.18
C ASP A 92 12.27 -6.69 -14.94
N ASN A 93 12.25 -7.19 -13.69
CA ASN A 93 12.95 -8.43 -13.31
C ASN A 93 12.02 -9.59 -12.95
N TYR A 94 10.70 -9.35 -12.85
CA TYR A 94 9.70 -10.35 -12.50
C TYR A 94 8.54 -10.34 -13.48
N ASP A 95 7.89 -11.49 -13.62
CA ASP A 95 6.69 -11.60 -14.47
C ASP A 95 5.44 -11.13 -13.71
N VAL A 96 5.27 -9.81 -13.59
CA VAL A 96 4.10 -9.21 -12.94
C VAL A 96 2.88 -9.36 -13.84
N LYS A 97 1.85 -10.08 -13.36
CA LYS A 97 0.63 -10.37 -14.13
C LYS A 97 -0.40 -9.26 -14.05
N LYS A 98 -0.64 -8.73 -12.84
CA LYS A 98 -1.65 -7.69 -12.59
C LYS A 98 -1.13 -6.67 -11.59
N ILE A 99 -1.46 -5.40 -11.83
CA ILE A 99 -1.16 -4.26 -10.95
C ILE A 99 -2.48 -3.71 -10.48
N ILE A 100 -2.70 -3.64 -9.17
CA ILE A 100 -3.91 -3.07 -8.57
C ILE A 100 -3.49 -1.83 -7.79
N MET A 101 -4.09 -0.70 -8.14
CA MET A 101 -3.69 0.60 -7.60
C MET A 101 -4.89 1.55 -7.49
N PRO A 102 -4.78 2.66 -6.74
CA PRO A 102 -5.79 3.72 -6.75
C PRO A 102 -6.04 4.23 -8.17
N VAL A 103 -7.27 4.64 -8.47
CA VAL A 103 -7.51 5.40 -9.70
C VAL A 103 -6.63 6.66 -9.68
N VAL A 104 -5.92 6.88 -10.79
CA VAL A 104 -5.03 8.04 -10.91
C VAL A 104 -5.85 9.29 -11.12
N THR A 105 -5.78 10.21 -10.17
CA THR A 105 -6.40 11.54 -10.24
C THR A 105 -5.34 12.63 -10.30
N THR A 106 -5.74 13.82 -10.66
CA THR A 106 -4.84 14.99 -10.64
C THR A 106 -4.29 15.25 -9.25
N GLY A 107 -5.15 15.11 -8.24
CA GLY A 107 -4.76 15.27 -6.85
C GLY A 107 -3.75 14.23 -6.40
N ALA A 108 -3.93 12.95 -6.78
CA ALA A 108 -2.99 11.88 -6.46
C ALA A 108 -1.59 12.13 -7.04
N ILE A 109 -1.52 12.64 -8.28
CA ILE A 109 -0.25 12.99 -8.91
C ILE A 109 0.42 14.16 -8.19
N LEU A 110 -0.33 15.23 -7.91
CA LEU A 110 0.22 16.40 -7.22
C LEU A 110 0.59 16.10 -5.76
N ASP A 111 -0.15 15.22 -5.08
CA ASP A 111 0.20 14.72 -3.75
C ASP A 111 1.56 14.03 -3.78
N SER A 112 1.73 13.07 -4.67
CA SER A 112 2.99 12.33 -4.85
C SER A 112 4.17 13.24 -5.18
N LEU A 113 3.97 14.21 -6.08
CA LEU A 113 5.00 15.18 -6.44
C LEU A 113 5.30 16.16 -5.30
N SER A 114 4.30 16.49 -4.48
CA SER A 114 4.45 17.44 -3.35
C SER A 114 5.16 16.82 -2.15
N ALA A 115 4.97 15.53 -1.93
CA ALA A 115 5.65 14.77 -0.89
C ALA A 115 7.10 14.43 -1.25
N SER A 116 7.48 14.64 -2.52
CA SER A 116 8.83 14.35 -2.96
C SER A 116 9.83 15.30 -2.32
N TYR A 117 10.93 14.74 -1.84
CA TYR A 117 12.10 15.51 -1.44
C TYR A 117 12.60 16.37 -2.60
N GLU A 118 13.30 17.46 -2.28
CA GLU A 118 13.81 18.50 -3.19
C GLU A 118 14.79 18.01 -4.29
N GLU A 119 14.87 16.70 -4.54
CA GLU A 119 15.69 16.12 -5.59
C GLU A 119 14.91 16.03 -6.91
N ASP A 120 15.30 16.79 -7.91
CA ASP A 120 14.74 16.83 -9.29
C ASP A 120 14.52 15.43 -9.92
N ASN A 121 15.30 14.43 -9.54
CA ASN A 121 15.25 13.09 -10.10
C ASN A 121 13.98 12.32 -9.68
N TYR A 122 13.46 12.61 -8.50
CA TYR A 122 12.30 11.90 -7.95
C TYR A 122 11.01 12.24 -8.71
N ASN A 123 10.77 13.52 -8.95
CA ASN A 123 9.59 13.97 -9.70
C ASN A 123 9.55 13.34 -11.10
N LYS A 124 10.71 13.17 -11.74
CA LYS A 124 10.82 12.52 -13.06
C LYS A 124 10.45 11.05 -13.02
N GLU A 125 10.84 10.33 -11.98
CA GLU A 125 10.53 8.89 -11.87
C GLU A 125 9.06 8.64 -11.53
N VAL A 126 8.48 9.41 -10.62
CA VAL A 126 7.03 9.32 -10.33
C VAL A 126 6.21 9.56 -11.60
N LEU A 127 6.51 10.62 -12.33
CA LEU A 127 5.82 10.90 -13.60
C LEU A 127 6.06 9.81 -14.65
N SER A 128 7.29 9.29 -14.74
CA SER A 128 7.62 8.16 -15.64
C SER A 128 6.80 6.92 -15.31
N LEU A 129 6.62 6.62 -14.02
CA LEU A 129 5.84 5.47 -13.59
C LEU A 129 4.35 5.62 -13.93
N TYR A 130 3.77 6.81 -13.74
CA TYR A 130 2.41 7.13 -14.17
C TYR A 130 2.24 7.00 -15.69
N GLU A 131 3.20 7.49 -16.49
CA GLU A 131 3.21 7.34 -17.94
C GLU A 131 3.25 5.86 -18.36
N LYS A 132 4.12 5.06 -17.74
CA LYS A 132 4.22 3.61 -17.99
C LYS A 132 2.93 2.87 -17.67
N PHE A 133 2.28 3.21 -16.55
CA PHE A 133 0.99 2.59 -16.18
C PHE A 133 -0.15 2.98 -17.12
N SER A 134 -0.11 4.19 -17.66
CA SER A 134 -1.10 4.64 -18.65
C SER A 134 -0.82 4.10 -20.07
N GLY A 135 0.41 3.70 -20.35
CA GLY A 135 0.89 3.24 -21.66
C GLY A 135 1.26 1.76 -21.68
N GLU A 136 2.53 1.48 -21.44
CA GLU A 136 3.15 0.14 -21.60
C GLU A 136 2.45 -0.93 -20.74
N TYR A 137 2.18 -0.62 -19.47
CA TYR A 137 1.56 -1.55 -18.53
C TYR A 137 0.04 -1.41 -18.42
N SER A 138 -0.60 -0.56 -19.25
CA SER A 138 -2.03 -0.26 -19.12
C SER A 138 -2.93 -1.49 -19.08
N ARG A 139 -2.61 -2.53 -19.86
CA ARG A 139 -3.35 -3.80 -19.87
C ARG A 139 -3.18 -4.62 -18.58
N LYS A 140 -2.12 -4.38 -17.81
CA LYS A 140 -1.89 -5.03 -16.52
C LYS A 140 -2.52 -4.26 -15.36
N VAL A 141 -2.83 -2.98 -15.55
CA VAL A 141 -3.37 -2.11 -14.52
C VAL A 141 -4.86 -2.38 -14.30
N CYS A 142 -5.25 -2.43 -13.04
CA CYS A 142 -6.62 -2.42 -12.56
C CYS A 142 -6.75 -1.34 -11.49
N VAL A 143 -7.66 -0.41 -11.70
CA VAL A 143 -7.84 0.71 -10.76
C VAL A 143 -8.94 0.44 -9.74
N VAL A 144 -8.75 0.96 -8.53
CA VAL A 144 -9.72 0.91 -7.43
C VAL A 144 -10.33 2.29 -7.21
N ASP A 145 -11.66 2.36 -7.20
CA ASP A 145 -12.42 3.57 -6.88
C ASP A 145 -13.80 3.20 -6.33
N ILE A 146 -13.90 3.14 -5.00
CA ILE A 146 -15.13 2.74 -4.29
C ILE A 146 -15.88 4.00 -3.87
N GLN A 147 -16.94 4.35 -4.57
CA GLN A 147 -17.70 5.58 -4.32
C GLN A 147 -18.89 5.38 -3.38
N ASP A 148 -19.59 4.27 -3.53
CA ASP A 148 -20.73 3.91 -2.68
C ASP A 148 -20.59 2.47 -2.22
N PHE A 149 -20.64 2.26 -0.91
CA PHE A 149 -20.51 0.95 -0.28
C PHE A 149 -21.61 0.68 0.75
N ARG A 150 -22.60 1.56 0.85
CA ARG A 150 -23.82 1.30 1.61
C ARG A 150 -24.62 0.26 0.85
N THR A 151 -24.63 -0.96 1.33
CA THR A 151 -25.19 -2.06 0.58
C THR A 151 -26.32 -2.74 1.29
N ASP A 152 -27.36 -2.94 0.53
CA ASP A 152 -28.21 -4.10 0.65
C ASP A 152 -27.42 -5.31 0.11
N ASP A 153 -27.59 -6.48 0.71
CA ASP A 153 -26.82 -7.72 0.48
C ASP A 153 -26.88 -8.22 -0.98
N GLU A 154 -26.20 -7.54 -1.90
CA GLU A 154 -25.97 -8.10 -3.22
C GLU A 154 -24.73 -9.00 -3.19
N ASP A 155 -24.81 -10.13 -3.90
CA ASP A 155 -23.77 -11.14 -3.97
C ASP A 155 -22.46 -10.51 -4.51
N ALA A 156 -21.38 -10.63 -3.74
CA ALA A 156 -20.07 -10.15 -4.15
C ALA A 156 -19.62 -10.86 -5.45
N ILE A 157 -19.11 -10.09 -6.38
CA ILE A 157 -18.50 -10.62 -7.61
C ILE A 157 -17.14 -11.21 -7.25
N GLU A 158 -17.07 -12.54 -7.16
CA GLU A 158 -15.81 -13.24 -6.92
C GLU A 158 -15.04 -13.40 -8.24
N ILE A 159 -13.82 -12.85 -8.28
CA ILE A 159 -12.91 -13.02 -9.40
C ILE A 159 -11.81 -14.00 -8.99
N ASP A 160 -11.86 -15.19 -9.59
CA ASP A 160 -10.84 -16.22 -9.36
C ASP A 160 -9.54 -15.84 -10.06
N LEU A 161 -8.50 -15.66 -9.26
CA LEU A 161 -7.17 -15.26 -9.70
C LEU A 161 -6.45 -16.34 -10.53
N LEU A 162 -6.93 -17.60 -10.49
CA LEU A 162 -6.38 -18.71 -11.30
C LEU A 162 -7.01 -18.81 -12.69
N SER A 163 -8.27 -18.40 -12.83
CA SER A 163 -9.05 -18.62 -14.05
C SER A 163 -8.77 -17.64 -15.20
N GLY A 164 -7.78 -16.74 -15.04
CA GLY A 164 -7.49 -15.68 -16.01
C GLY A 164 -8.51 -14.55 -16.03
N GLY A 165 -9.53 -14.58 -15.16
CA GLY A 165 -10.54 -13.52 -15.02
C GLY A 165 -9.94 -12.16 -14.66
N VAL A 166 -8.79 -12.17 -13.99
CA VAL A 166 -8.06 -10.96 -13.62
C VAL A 166 -7.45 -10.23 -14.82
N SER A 167 -7.09 -10.94 -15.89
CA SER A 167 -6.48 -10.32 -17.07
C SER A 167 -7.38 -9.30 -17.76
N ASN A 168 -8.70 -9.46 -17.66
CA ASN A 168 -9.69 -8.56 -18.25
C ASN A 168 -10.28 -7.54 -17.26
N LEU A 169 -9.77 -7.52 -16.02
CA LEU A 169 -10.27 -6.63 -14.98
C LEU A 169 -9.58 -5.27 -15.08
N ASP A 170 -10.30 -4.24 -15.48
CA ASP A 170 -9.76 -2.88 -15.59
C ASP A 170 -10.11 -2.01 -14.36
N LYS A 171 -11.18 -2.37 -13.64
CA LYS A 171 -11.64 -1.62 -12.48
C LYS A 171 -12.23 -2.55 -11.41
N ILE A 172 -11.91 -2.22 -10.15
CA ILE A 172 -12.52 -2.82 -8.98
C ILE A 172 -13.59 -1.89 -8.43
N ASN A 173 -14.78 -2.43 -8.19
CA ASN A 173 -15.90 -1.77 -7.53
C ASN A 173 -16.14 -2.38 -6.14
N LYS A 174 -17.15 -1.86 -5.42
CA LYS A 174 -17.51 -2.27 -4.06
C LYS A 174 -17.78 -3.77 -3.88
N ASP A 175 -18.28 -4.42 -4.92
CA ASP A 175 -18.75 -5.80 -4.89
C ASP A 175 -17.68 -6.79 -5.36
N THR A 176 -16.50 -6.30 -5.73
CA THR A 176 -15.42 -7.13 -6.29
C THR A 176 -14.55 -7.72 -5.19
N LEU A 177 -14.51 -9.05 -5.11
CA LEU A 177 -13.58 -9.82 -4.29
C LEU A 177 -12.61 -10.58 -5.20
N LEU A 178 -11.32 -10.41 -4.97
CA LEU A 178 -10.29 -11.17 -5.67
C LEU A 178 -10.00 -12.45 -4.88
N LYS A 179 -10.22 -13.60 -5.50
CA LYS A 179 -10.16 -14.89 -4.80
C LYS A 179 -9.02 -15.77 -5.30
N TYR A 180 -8.28 -16.35 -4.36
CA TYR A 180 -7.30 -17.39 -4.61
C TYR A 180 -7.52 -18.56 -3.65
N GLN A 181 -8.08 -19.67 -4.14
CA GLN A 181 -8.30 -20.91 -3.37
C GLN A 181 -8.91 -20.71 -1.96
N GLY A 182 -9.93 -19.85 -1.85
CA GLY A 182 -10.58 -19.53 -0.57
C GLY A 182 -9.93 -18.42 0.24
N TRP A 183 -8.82 -17.87 -0.24
CA TRP A 183 -8.24 -16.63 0.26
C TRP A 183 -8.77 -15.44 -0.54
N TYR A 184 -8.99 -14.30 0.10
CA TYR A 184 -9.59 -13.12 -0.52
C TYR A 184 -8.69 -11.91 -0.36
N TYR A 185 -8.68 -11.09 -1.41
CA TYR A 185 -8.12 -9.74 -1.41
C TYR A 185 -9.27 -8.76 -1.70
N LYS A 186 -9.48 -7.83 -0.79
CA LYS A 186 -10.53 -6.81 -0.90
C LYS A 186 -9.89 -5.43 -0.74
N PRO A 187 -9.53 -4.77 -1.84
CA PRO A 187 -8.94 -3.44 -1.80
C PRO A 187 -10.00 -2.37 -1.59
N TYR A 188 -9.65 -1.29 -0.87
CA TYR A 188 -10.48 -0.12 -0.70
C TYR A 188 -9.70 1.16 -1.00
N TYR A 189 -10.30 1.99 -1.81
CA TYR A 189 -9.86 3.36 -2.09
C TYR A 189 -11.07 4.19 -2.51
N LYS A 190 -11.16 5.44 -2.04
CA LYS A 190 -12.27 6.34 -2.32
C LYS A 190 -11.75 7.72 -2.68
N VAL A 191 -12.15 8.21 -3.85
CA VAL A 191 -11.81 9.56 -4.31
C VAL A 191 -12.76 10.59 -3.67
N ASP A 192 -12.20 11.68 -3.15
CA ASP A 192 -12.98 12.89 -2.83
C ASP A 192 -13.26 13.67 -4.13
N ARG A 193 -14.34 13.31 -4.81
CA ARG A 193 -14.68 13.88 -6.13
C ARG A 193 -14.92 15.38 -6.09
N ALA A 194 -15.44 15.92 -4.98
CA ALA A 194 -15.68 17.34 -4.85
C ALA A 194 -14.37 18.13 -4.83
N LYS A 195 -13.37 17.64 -4.07
CA LYS A 195 -12.05 18.23 -4.05
C LYS A 195 -11.30 18.07 -5.37
N GLU A 196 -11.40 16.89 -6.01
CA GLU A 196 -10.80 16.68 -7.33
C GLU A 196 -11.38 17.62 -8.40
N GLN A 197 -12.68 17.83 -8.41
CA GLN A 197 -13.32 18.79 -9.32
C GLN A 197 -12.86 20.22 -9.06
N ALA A 198 -12.78 20.64 -7.79
CA ALA A 198 -12.30 21.97 -7.43
C ALA A 198 -10.82 22.18 -7.82
N LEU A 199 -9.97 21.17 -7.58
CA LEU A 199 -8.56 21.19 -7.98
C LEU A 199 -8.41 21.27 -9.50
N ASN A 200 -9.11 20.42 -10.25
CA ASN A 200 -9.06 20.39 -11.72
C ASN A 200 -9.50 21.74 -12.32
N ALA A 201 -10.54 22.36 -11.77
CA ALA A 201 -10.99 23.70 -12.21
C ALA A 201 -9.90 24.75 -12.00
N ASN A 202 -9.27 24.77 -10.81
CA ASN A 202 -8.18 25.71 -10.49
C ASN A 202 -6.95 25.51 -11.39
N LEU A 203 -6.58 24.26 -11.66
CA LEU A 203 -5.43 23.92 -12.49
C LEU A 203 -5.67 24.22 -13.97
N GLN A 204 -6.86 23.92 -14.49
CA GLN A 204 -7.23 24.21 -15.86
C GLN A 204 -7.20 25.72 -16.15
N MET A 205 -7.61 26.54 -15.18
CA MET A 205 -7.51 28.00 -15.31
C MET A 205 -6.07 28.51 -15.29
N SER A 206 -5.19 27.89 -14.46
CA SER A 206 -3.82 28.36 -14.24
C SER A 206 -2.80 27.76 -15.21
N PHE A 207 -3.04 26.51 -15.65
CA PHE A 207 -2.15 25.72 -16.48
C PHE A 207 -2.91 24.99 -17.59
N PRO A 208 -3.60 25.70 -18.51
CA PRO A 208 -4.49 25.09 -19.52
C PRO A 208 -3.77 24.14 -20.47
N ASP A 209 -2.49 24.35 -20.73
CA ASP A 209 -1.67 23.48 -21.60
C ASP A 209 -1.26 22.17 -20.94
N VAL A 210 -1.31 22.12 -19.59
CA VAL A 210 -1.00 20.92 -18.81
C VAL A 210 -2.26 20.15 -18.47
N PHE A 211 -3.31 20.85 -18.05
CA PHE A 211 -4.57 20.27 -17.58
C PHE A 211 -5.71 20.70 -18.50
N SER A 212 -6.23 19.79 -19.29
CA SER A 212 -7.35 20.07 -20.19
C SER A 212 -8.30 18.88 -20.26
N ASN A 213 -9.61 19.13 -20.27
CA ASN A 213 -10.65 18.10 -20.41
C ASN A 213 -10.51 16.93 -19.42
N ASN A 214 -10.14 17.22 -18.17
CA ASN A 214 -9.83 16.22 -17.13
C ASN A 214 -8.69 15.24 -17.51
N GLN A 215 -7.84 15.62 -18.41
CA GLN A 215 -6.64 14.88 -18.79
C GLN A 215 -5.39 15.68 -18.46
N ILE A 216 -4.33 14.95 -18.10
CA ILE A 216 -3.02 15.51 -17.80
C ILE A 216 -2.09 15.24 -18.95
N ASN A 217 -1.49 16.29 -19.47
CA ASN A 217 -0.38 16.17 -20.40
C ASN A 217 0.92 16.03 -19.61
N TYR A 218 1.35 14.81 -19.36
CA TYR A 218 2.55 14.51 -18.56
C TYR A 218 3.81 15.19 -19.09
N LYS A 219 3.96 15.26 -20.43
CA LYS A 219 5.10 15.95 -21.03
C LYS A 219 5.11 17.44 -20.67
N ARG A 220 3.96 18.11 -20.81
CA ARG A 220 3.82 19.52 -20.44
C ARG A 220 3.95 19.74 -18.94
N LEU A 221 3.46 18.82 -18.13
CA LEU A 221 3.62 18.87 -16.68
C LEU A 221 5.10 18.82 -16.30
N ARG A 222 5.87 17.91 -16.90
CA ARG A 222 7.32 17.81 -16.70
C ARG A 222 8.05 19.08 -17.12
N GLU A 223 7.78 19.58 -18.33
CA GLU A 223 8.35 20.85 -18.82
C GLU A 223 8.01 22.03 -17.88
N SER A 224 6.76 22.08 -17.38
CA SER A 224 6.34 23.13 -16.45
C SER A 224 7.06 23.06 -15.10
N ILE A 225 7.27 21.85 -14.55
CA ILE A 225 8.01 21.66 -13.30
C ILE A 225 9.50 22.03 -13.48
N GLU A 226 10.11 21.64 -14.60
CA GLU A 226 11.52 21.98 -14.91
C GLU A 226 11.74 23.48 -15.04
N VAL A 227 10.80 24.23 -15.56
CA VAL A 227 10.91 25.68 -15.80
C VAL A 227 10.49 26.50 -14.58
N ASN A 228 9.40 26.14 -13.94
CA ASN A 228 8.73 26.97 -12.93
C ASN A 228 8.87 26.40 -11.49
N GLY A 229 9.45 25.23 -11.33
CA GLY A 229 9.41 24.48 -10.09
C GLY A 229 8.01 23.92 -9.80
N ILE A 230 7.87 23.24 -8.66
CA ILE A 230 6.63 22.58 -8.27
C ILE A 230 5.75 23.46 -7.36
N ASP A 231 6.28 24.53 -6.79
CA ASP A 231 5.63 25.28 -5.72
C ASP A 231 4.26 25.84 -6.11
N SER A 232 4.11 26.36 -7.31
CA SER A 232 2.83 26.86 -7.80
C SER A 232 1.76 25.75 -7.93
N LEU A 233 2.14 24.53 -8.23
CA LEU A 233 1.27 23.35 -8.26
C LEU A 233 0.94 22.90 -6.84
N LYS A 234 1.92 22.89 -5.93
CA LYS A 234 1.73 22.63 -4.49
C LYS A 234 0.74 23.60 -3.87
N ASP A 235 0.86 24.90 -4.17
CA ASP A 235 -0.06 25.91 -3.67
C ASP A 235 -1.52 25.64 -4.12
N LYS A 236 -1.72 25.23 -5.37
CA LYS A 236 -3.04 24.84 -5.86
C LYS A 236 -3.59 23.60 -5.15
N TYR A 237 -2.78 22.57 -5.00
CA TYR A 237 -3.13 21.38 -4.24
C TYR A 237 -3.50 21.74 -2.79
N THR A 238 -2.62 22.47 -2.10
CA THR A 238 -2.80 22.87 -0.70
C THR A 238 -4.03 23.74 -0.49
N SER A 239 -4.37 24.61 -1.46
CA SER A 239 -5.57 25.45 -1.37
C SER A 239 -6.88 24.66 -1.35
N VAL A 240 -6.89 23.44 -1.89
CA VAL A 240 -8.08 22.57 -1.97
C VAL A 240 -8.07 21.52 -0.87
N PHE A 241 -6.92 20.85 -0.66
CA PHE A 241 -6.80 19.73 0.28
C PHE A 241 -6.40 20.15 1.69
N GLY A 242 -5.78 21.31 1.84
CA GLY A 242 -5.23 21.82 3.11
C GLY A 242 -3.72 21.62 3.21
N LYS A 243 -3.08 22.37 4.10
CA LYS A 243 -1.68 22.18 4.46
C LYS A 243 -1.51 20.84 5.18
N ASP A 244 -0.41 20.18 4.94
CA ASP A 244 -0.04 18.92 5.58
C ASP A 244 -1.02 17.75 5.36
N LYS A 245 -1.84 17.81 4.30
CA LYS A 245 -2.77 16.76 3.89
C LYS A 245 -2.19 15.91 2.76
N HIS A 246 -0.95 15.48 2.94
CA HIS A 246 -0.33 14.42 2.16
C HIS A 246 -0.93 13.07 2.62
N ASN A 247 -0.91 12.05 1.75
CA ASN A 247 -1.46 10.71 2.03
C ASN A 247 -3.00 10.59 2.00
N SER A 248 -3.69 11.57 1.37
CA SER A 248 -5.14 11.45 1.16
C SER A 248 -5.52 10.36 0.15
N TYR A 249 -4.54 9.75 -0.53
CA TYR A 249 -4.71 8.90 -1.71
C TYR A 249 -4.19 7.47 -1.51
N SER A 250 -4.14 6.96 -0.27
CA SER A 250 -3.65 5.62 0.00
C SER A 250 -4.75 4.56 -0.09
N LEU A 251 -4.48 3.49 -0.84
CA LEU A 251 -5.31 2.29 -0.93
C LEU A 251 -5.05 1.40 0.29
N THR A 252 -6.12 0.87 0.88
CA THR A 252 -6.02 -0.18 1.89
C THR A 252 -6.40 -1.54 1.29
N LEU A 253 -5.91 -2.63 1.89
CA LEU A 253 -6.15 -3.98 1.41
C LEU A 253 -6.43 -4.93 2.56
N PHE A 254 -7.61 -5.53 2.58
CA PHE A 254 -7.84 -6.73 3.37
C PHE A 254 -7.31 -7.95 2.61
N SER A 255 -6.54 -8.78 3.32
CA SER A 255 -6.04 -10.06 2.85
C SER A 255 -6.35 -11.14 3.89
N GLY A 256 -7.21 -12.10 3.51
CA GLY A 256 -7.65 -13.09 4.49
C GLY A 256 -8.68 -14.08 3.97
N MET A 257 -9.28 -14.78 4.92
CA MET A 257 -10.37 -15.71 4.68
C MET A 257 -11.70 -15.15 5.20
N PRO A 258 -12.83 -15.65 4.69
CA PRO A 258 -14.14 -15.31 5.21
C PRO A 258 -14.26 -15.63 6.71
N CYS A 259 -15.11 -14.87 7.40
CA CYS A 259 -15.33 -14.94 8.84
C CYS A 259 -15.53 -16.37 9.38
N GLU A 260 -16.27 -17.20 8.68
CA GLU A 260 -16.63 -18.56 9.10
C GLU A 260 -15.42 -19.54 9.15
N LYS A 261 -14.33 -19.20 8.45
CA LYS A 261 -13.13 -20.04 8.32
C LYS A 261 -11.89 -19.46 8.98
N ALA A 262 -11.99 -18.26 9.55
CA ALA A 262 -10.84 -17.47 9.99
C ALA A 262 -10.20 -17.93 11.32
N CYS A 263 -10.82 -18.84 12.07
CA CYS A 263 -10.25 -19.38 13.30
C CYS A 263 -9.25 -20.48 13.01
N HIS A 264 -7.95 -20.16 12.98
CA HIS A 264 -6.91 -21.12 12.65
C HIS A 264 -6.10 -21.59 13.84
N LYS A 265 -6.08 -22.90 13.98
CA LYS A 265 -5.06 -23.60 14.76
C LYS A 265 -3.76 -23.56 13.94
N GLY A 266 -2.77 -22.80 14.40
CA GLY A 266 -1.41 -22.93 13.86
C GLY A 266 -0.86 -21.75 13.05
N CYS A 267 -1.06 -20.51 13.50
CA CYS A 267 -0.24 -19.40 13.01
C CYS A 267 1.10 -19.38 13.77
N HIS A 268 2.20 -19.58 13.07
CA HIS A 268 3.55 -19.45 13.61
C HIS A 268 4.18 -18.16 13.07
N VAL A 269 4.74 -17.36 13.97
CA VAL A 269 5.48 -16.15 13.62
C VAL A 269 6.97 -16.41 13.79
N LYS A 270 7.76 -16.16 12.76
CA LYS A 270 9.21 -16.10 12.85
C LYS A 270 9.67 -14.66 12.93
N ALA A 271 10.20 -14.28 14.07
CA ALA A 271 10.89 -13.02 14.29
C ALA A 271 12.33 -13.33 14.67
N ASN A 272 13.31 -12.72 14.04
CA ASN A 272 14.74 -12.91 14.32
C ASN A 272 15.21 -14.39 14.30
N GLY A 273 14.66 -15.19 13.43
CA GLY A 273 14.96 -16.63 13.36
C GLY A 273 14.32 -17.48 14.47
N ASN A 274 13.70 -16.86 15.46
CA ASN A 274 12.98 -17.55 16.53
C ASN A 274 11.52 -17.77 16.14
N ILE A 275 11.00 -18.96 16.45
CA ILE A 275 9.57 -19.25 16.27
C ILE A 275 8.86 -18.80 17.55
N VAL A 276 7.97 -17.83 17.40
CA VAL A 276 7.09 -17.39 18.49
C VAL A 276 5.69 -17.91 18.16
N ASN A 277 5.17 -18.75 19.02
CA ASN A 277 3.79 -19.24 18.87
C ASN A 277 2.84 -18.19 19.42
N PHE A 278 2.19 -17.44 18.55
CA PHE A 278 1.08 -16.58 18.91
C PHE A 278 -0.24 -17.31 18.68
N GLN A 279 -1.10 -17.29 19.70
CA GLN A 279 -2.48 -17.66 19.52
C GLN A 279 -3.23 -16.42 19.02
N LEU A 280 -3.19 -16.21 17.68
CA LEU A 280 -3.98 -15.17 17.03
C LEU A 280 -5.44 -15.59 16.97
N CYS A 281 -6.35 -14.65 17.22
CA CYS A 281 -7.77 -14.84 16.96
C CYS A 281 -8.04 -15.05 15.45
N SER A 282 -7.20 -14.46 14.59
CA SER A 282 -7.26 -14.59 13.14
C SER A 282 -5.91 -14.25 12.50
N SER A 283 -5.61 -14.88 11.37
CA SER A 283 -4.44 -14.59 10.53
C SER A 283 -4.73 -13.57 9.42
N ASN A 284 -5.95 -13.05 9.35
CA ASN A 284 -6.33 -12.04 8.36
C ASN A 284 -5.58 -10.72 8.63
N CYS A 285 -5.16 -10.07 7.56
CA CYS A 285 -4.37 -8.85 7.61
C CYS A 285 -5.09 -7.69 6.93
N LEU A 286 -4.98 -6.51 7.53
CA LEU A 286 -5.33 -5.25 6.90
C LEU A 286 -4.05 -4.45 6.65
N TYR A 287 -3.71 -4.27 5.37
CA TYR A 287 -2.66 -3.35 4.93
C TYR A 287 -3.27 -1.98 4.75
N MET A 288 -2.64 -0.97 5.31
CA MET A 288 -3.17 0.39 5.37
C MET A 288 -2.44 1.37 4.46
N GLY A 289 -1.19 1.04 4.03
CA GLY A 289 -0.32 2.04 3.44
C GLY A 289 -0.19 3.24 4.38
N ASP A 290 -0.45 4.43 3.85
CA ASP A 290 -0.45 5.67 4.62
C ASP A 290 -1.86 6.25 4.85
N TYR A 291 -2.87 5.39 4.79
CA TYR A 291 -4.27 5.79 4.91
C TYR A 291 -4.53 6.58 6.21
N GLU A 292 -5.22 7.72 6.07
CA GLU A 292 -5.64 8.55 7.22
C GLU A 292 -6.88 7.93 7.89
N ALA A 293 -6.66 7.01 8.85
CA ALA A 293 -7.73 6.31 9.57
C ALA A 293 -8.29 7.15 10.72
N LEU A 294 -8.79 8.36 10.43
CA LEU A 294 -9.34 9.31 11.39
C LEU A 294 -10.74 9.75 11.01
N GLY A 295 -11.57 10.07 12.00
CA GLY A 295 -12.86 10.69 11.83
C GLY A 295 -13.79 9.98 10.84
N HIS A 296 -14.25 10.66 9.78
CA HIS A 296 -15.15 10.08 8.80
C HIS A 296 -14.48 9.00 7.93
N LYS A 297 -13.20 9.15 7.61
CA LYS A 297 -12.45 8.15 6.83
C LYS A 297 -12.34 6.83 7.58
N GLN A 298 -12.13 6.86 8.90
CA GLN A 298 -12.13 5.67 9.73
C GLN A 298 -13.50 4.99 9.75
N LYS A 299 -14.59 5.77 9.80
CA LYS A 299 -15.96 5.23 9.73
C LYS A 299 -16.23 4.57 8.38
N ASP A 300 -15.87 5.25 7.29
CA ASP A 300 -15.97 4.71 5.94
C ASP A 300 -15.21 3.38 5.81
N LEU A 301 -14.00 3.32 6.37
CA LEU A 301 -13.16 2.11 6.37
C LEU A 301 -13.81 0.97 7.14
N LYS A 302 -14.29 1.23 8.36
CA LYS A 302 -14.98 0.23 9.20
C LYS A 302 -16.29 -0.25 8.54
N GLU A 303 -17.03 0.64 7.89
CA GLU A 303 -18.25 0.31 7.17
C GLU A 303 -17.95 -0.56 5.94
N TYR A 304 -16.91 -0.23 5.16
CA TYR A 304 -16.51 -1.02 4.00
C TYR A 304 -16.05 -2.43 4.36
N TYR A 305 -15.23 -2.56 5.42
CA TYR A 305 -14.74 -3.84 5.92
C TYR A 305 -15.63 -4.45 7.03
N PHE A 306 -16.86 -4.04 7.14
CA PHE A 306 -17.76 -4.42 8.23
C PHE A 306 -17.82 -5.96 8.46
N LYS A 307 -17.89 -6.76 7.37
CA LYS A 307 -17.92 -8.24 7.46
C LYS A 307 -16.57 -8.83 7.91
N GLU A 308 -15.47 -8.15 7.59
CA GLU A 308 -14.10 -8.59 7.88
C GLU A 308 -13.56 -8.02 9.18
N TRP A 309 -14.05 -6.85 9.63
CA TRP A 309 -13.46 -6.04 10.69
C TRP A 309 -13.13 -6.80 11.97
N ASP A 310 -14.06 -7.62 12.42
CA ASP A 310 -13.91 -8.41 13.65
C ASP A 310 -12.92 -9.58 13.51
N ASN A 311 -12.55 -9.93 12.29
CA ASN A 311 -11.65 -11.03 11.98
C ASN A 311 -10.28 -10.57 11.49
N ILE A 312 -9.97 -9.27 11.58
CA ILE A 312 -8.63 -8.73 11.34
C ILE A 312 -7.78 -8.99 12.57
N GLY A 313 -6.81 -9.89 12.46
CA GLY A 313 -5.85 -10.21 13.53
C GLY A 313 -4.52 -9.50 13.39
N ILE A 314 -4.16 -9.07 12.17
CA ILE A 314 -2.92 -8.37 11.86
C ILE A 314 -3.27 -7.05 11.17
N VAL A 315 -2.64 -5.97 11.60
CA VAL A 315 -2.77 -4.64 10.96
C VAL A 315 -1.38 -4.11 10.66
N GLN A 316 -1.15 -3.72 9.42
CA GLN A 316 -0.05 -2.81 9.13
C GLN A 316 -0.51 -1.42 9.57
N VAL A 317 0.19 -0.83 10.53
CA VAL A 317 -0.12 0.47 11.09
C VAL A 317 0.10 1.54 10.04
N PRO A 318 -0.88 2.43 9.78
CA PRO A 318 -0.76 3.41 8.72
C PRO A 318 0.38 4.41 8.98
N HIS A 319 1.00 4.84 7.90
CA HIS A 319 1.98 5.93 7.86
C HIS A 319 3.03 5.83 8.97
N HIS A 320 3.70 4.68 9.03
CA HIS A 320 4.83 4.40 9.94
C HIS A 320 4.52 4.59 11.43
N GLY A 321 3.24 4.66 11.79
CA GLY A 321 2.79 4.94 13.16
C GLY A 321 2.72 6.43 13.48
N SER A 322 2.44 7.29 12.52
CA SER A 322 2.17 8.71 12.72
C SER A 322 0.85 8.93 13.47
N GLU A 323 0.86 9.82 14.48
CA GLU A 323 -0.34 10.25 15.21
C GLU A 323 -1.38 10.95 14.34
N HIS A 324 -0.95 11.46 13.19
CA HIS A 324 -1.83 12.12 12.23
C HIS A 324 -2.64 11.16 11.35
N ASN A 325 -2.39 9.83 11.48
CA ASN A 325 -3.03 8.84 10.61
C ASN A 325 -3.88 7.81 11.35
N SER A 326 -3.78 7.71 12.69
CA SER A 326 -4.62 6.81 13.48
C SER A 326 -4.75 7.29 14.93
N ASP A 327 -5.84 6.94 15.59
CA ASP A 327 -6.13 7.28 16.98
C ASP A 327 -6.51 6.03 17.79
N ASP A 328 -6.80 6.22 19.08
CA ASP A 328 -7.18 5.15 20.00
C ASP A 328 -8.45 4.41 19.52
N GLU A 329 -9.40 5.11 18.91
CA GLU A 329 -10.64 4.50 18.40
C GLU A 329 -10.37 3.47 17.29
N PHE A 330 -9.32 3.67 16.47
CA PHE A 330 -8.94 2.73 15.42
C PHE A 330 -8.53 1.36 15.99
N TYR A 331 -7.82 1.35 17.12
CA TYR A 331 -7.32 0.13 17.77
C TYR A 331 -8.32 -0.52 18.73
N ASN A 332 -9.40 0.19 19.09
CA ASN A 332 -10.35 -0.24 20.10
C ASN A 332 -11.10 -1.54 19.70
N GLY A 333 -11.32 -2.39 20.69
CA GLY A 333 -12.27 -3.51 20.67
C GLY A 333 -11.70 -4.88 20.28
N LYS A 334 -10.48 -4.98 19.71
CA LYS A 334 -9.89 -6.27 19.32
C LYS A 334 -8.39 -6.32 19.57
N ARG A 335 -7.93 -7.48 20.03
CA ARG A 335 -6.50 -7.76 20.14
C ARG A 335 -5.92 -8.06 18.76
N ARG A 336 -4.95 -7.27 18.32
CA ARG A 336 -4.30 -7.40 17.01
C ARG A 336 -2.79 -7.40 17.18
N ILE A 337 -2.08 -7.96 16.21
CA ILE A 337 -0.68 -7.67 16.01
C ILE A 337 -0.61 -6.45 15.07
N CYS A 338 -0.01 -5.38 15.57
CA CYS A 338 0.12 -4.11 14.86
C CYS A 338 1.56 -3.97 14.35
N ILE A 339 1.77 -4.17 13.06
CA ILE A 339 3.09 -4.10 12.43
C ILE A 339 3.36 -2.67 11.99
N ILE A 340 4.49 -2.13 12.41
CA ILE A 340 4.91 -0.76 12.13
C ILE A 340 6.22 -0.82 11.34
N SER A 341 6.20 -0.40 10.08
CA SER A 341 7.43 -0.20 9.31
C SER A 341 7.96 1.20 9.62
N ALA A 342 9.09 1.30 10.30
CA ALA A 342 9.69 2.57 10.68
C ALA A 342 11.21 2.45 10.77
N ASP A 343 11.93 3.53 10.51
CA ASP A 343 13.39 3.60 10.62
C ASP A 343 13.81 3.60 12.10
N SER A 344 14.88 2.90 12.42
CA SER A 344 15.44 2.87 13.80
C SER A 344 16.04 4.22 14.25
N ASN A 345 16.39 5.10 13.30
CA ASN A 345 16.98 6.42 13.53
C ASN A 345 16.13 7.52 12.90
N ASP A 346 14.83 7.40 12.99
CA ASP A 346 13.90 8.25 12.28
C ASP A 346 14.01 9.73 12.68
N LYS A 347 14.18 10.58 11.67
CA LYS A 347 14.11 12.04 11.78
C LYS A 347 12.73 12.52 12.28
N TYR A 348 11.68 11.76 11.97
CA TYR A 348 10.30 12.08 12.33
C TYR A 348 9.88 11.46 13.66
N SER A 349 10.77 10.66 14.29
CA SER A 349 10.51 9.96 15.56
C SER A 349 9.33 8.98 15.50
N HIS A 350 9.06 8.40 14.32
CA HIS A 350 8.03 7.37 14.19
C HIS A 350 8.55 6.00 14.67
N PRO A 351 7.68 5.17 15.25
CA PRO A 351 6.27 5.46 15.56
C PRO A 351 6.12 6.45 16.71
N ASP A 352 5.10 7.32 16.63
CA ASP A 352 4.77 8.23 17.72
C ASP A 352 4.35 7.48 18.98
N GLN A 353 4.78 7.96 20.15
CA GLN A 353 4.50 7.30 21.42
C GLN A 353 2.99 7.17 21.68
N ILE A 354 2.21 8.17 21.26
CA ILE A 354 0.75 8.14 21.42
C ILE A 354 0.11 6.98 20.64
N VAL A 355 0.67 6.61 19.50
CA VAL A 355 0.20 5.45 18.70
C VAL A 355 0.59 4.14 19.38
N LEU A 356 1.81 4.04 19.92
CA LEU A 356 2.23 2.86 20.70
C LEU A 356 1.35 2.68 21.94
N ASP A 357 1.04 3.77 22.64
CA ASP A 357 0.17 3.76 23.80
C ASP A 357 -1.26 3.35 23.42
N ALA A 358 -1.81 3.88 22.32
CA ALA A 358 -3.12 3.51 21.81
C ALA A 358 -3.20 1.99 21.48
N ILE A 359 -2.18 1.45 20.83
CA ILE A 359 -2.09 0.01 20.53
C ILE A 359 -2.05 -0.82 21.82
N THR A 360 -1.17 -0.47 22.76
CA THR A 360 -0.96 -1.26 23.98
C THR A 360 -2.12 -1.15 24.97
N ASN A 361 -2.72 0.02 25.11
CA ASN A 361 -3.91 0.23 25.95
C ASN A 361 -5.11 -0.59 25.47
N ASN A 362 -5.19 -0.84 24.16
CA ASN A 362 -6.19 -1.71 23.56
C ASN A 362 -5.76 -3.19 23.52
N HIS A 363 -4.78 -3.57 24.35
CA HIS A 363 -4.28 -4.94 24.47
C HIS A 363 -3.76 -5.57 23.16
N SER A 364 -3.40 -4.76 22.19
CA SER A 364 -2.76 -5.14 20.94
C SER A 364 -1.24 -5.15 21.08
N LEU A 365 -0.54 -5.86 20.20
CA LEU A 365 0.91 -6.00 20.25
C LEU A 365 1.57 -5.18 19.14
N PRO A 366 2.27 -4.09 19.44
CA PRO A 366 3.07 -3.38 18.44
C PRO A 366 4.35 -4.15 18.15
N ILE A 367 4.70 -4.29 16.88
CA ILE A 367 5.97 -4.86 16.41
C ILE A 367 6.56 -3.91 15.36
N VAL A 368 7.72 -3.36 15.65
CA VAL A 368 8.45 -2.48 14.72
C VAL A 368 9.34 -3.33 13.80
N VAL A 369 9.20 -3.13 12.50
CA VAL A 369 10.06 -3.67 11.46
C VAL A 369 10.85 -2.51 10.87
N SER A 370 12.14 -2.44 11.23
CA SER A 370 13.03 -1.36 10.78
C SER A 370 13.85 -1.77 9.56
N GLU A 371 14.82 -0.95 9.16
CA GLU A 371 15.77 -1.26 8.10
C GLU A 371 16.74 -2.40 8.46
N ASN A 372 16.79 -2.81 9.72
CA ASN A 372 17.65 -3.90 10.17
C ASN A 372 17.09 -5.25 9.75
N ILE A 373 17.88 -6.02 8.99
CA ILE A 373 17.49 -7.36 8.48
C ILE A 373 16.99 -8.30 9.59
N LYS A 374 17.44 -8.12 10.82
CA LYS A 374 17.01 -8.93 11.97
C LYS A 374 15.56 -8.66 12.38
N THR A 375 14.97 -7.54 11.96
CA THR A 375 13.58 -7.20 12.27
C THR A 375 12.60 -7.77 11.24
N LYS A 376 13.09 -8.41 10.16
CA LYS A 376 12.26 -9.10 9.18
C LYS A 376 11.27 -10.05 9.87
N LEU A 377 9.98 -9.86 9.60
CA LEU A 377 8.93 -10.61 10.25
C LEU A 377 8.18 -11.47 9.24
N CYS A 378 8.14 -12.78 9.47
CA CYS A 378 7.46 -13.72 8.60
C CYS A 378 6.43 -14.54 9.38
N PHE A 379 5.18 -14.47 8.95
CA PHE A 379 4.09 -15.31 9.42
C PHE A 379 3.96 -16.53 8.51
N THR A 380 3.95 -17.72 9.11
CA THR A 380 3.62 -18.97 8.41
C THR A 380 2.23 -19.39 8.84
N ILE A 381 1.30 -19.44 7.91
CA ILE A 381 -0.13 -19.63 8.13
C ILE A 381 -0.56 -20.89 7.37
N GLN A 382 -1.18 -21.83 8.07
CA GLN A 382 -1.81 -22.97 7.42
C GLN A 382 -3.16 -22.53 6.85
N VAL A 383 -3.26 -22.54 5.52
CA VAL A 383 -4.53 -22.27 4.81
C VAL A 383 -5.22 -23.59 4.56
N PRO A 384 -6.50 -23.72 4.90
CA PRO A 384 -7.29 -24.97 4.77
C PRO A 384 -7.31 -25.57 3.37
#